data_9f4b4f50c89f160d23ae6f5365be8bae
#
_entry.id   9f4b4f50c89f160d23ae6f5365be8bae
#
_cell.length_a   1.000
_cell.length_b   1.000
_cell.length_c   1.000
_cell.angle_alpha   90.00
_cell.angle_beta   90.00
_cell.angle_gamma   90.00
#
_symmetry.space_group_name_H-M   'P 1'
#
loop_
_entity.id
_entity.type
_entity.pdbx_description
1 polymer ?
#
loop_
_entity_poly.entity_id
_entity_poly.type
_entity_poly.pdbx_seq_one_letter_code
_entity_poly.pdbx_strand_id
1 'polypeptide(L)'
;MAMNVVSSSHALGVVSDVVAQREKDLFEELVMALKEGLGPSSGLTSEDVDVGYLMELMRAYDGGDMQWSKYAFGDASRGYTRNLVDEGNGKSNLVGHVLKSTSGAVQYHSKPSGSPIHDHGNAHCLMKILRGDLTETRYAFPEDDEPEGPMTVISEKTYRENQVTYMADELGLHRVSNRGSDFAVSLHLYTPPNVARQGCHIFDEKTGRRSHVPGCMYFSAYGRVLKE
;
A
#
# COMPACT_ATOMS: atom_id res chain seq x y z
N MET A 1 -3.77 49.59 49.13
CA MET A 1 -4.03 48.10 49.15
C MET A 1 -5.27 47.81 48.39
N ALA A 2 -5.17 47.31 47.19
CA ALA A 2 -6.28 46.91 46.33
C ALA A 2 -6.38 45.40 46.36
N MET A 3 -7.52 44.87 46.78
CA MET A 3 -7.83 43.43 46.71
C MET A 3 -8.49 43.12 45.39
N ASN A 4 -7.89 42.22 44.59
CA ASN A 4 -8.50 41.64 43.41
C ASN A 4 -9.46 40.52 43.83
N VAL A 5 -10.73 40.69 43.48
CA VAL A 5 -11.73 39.60 43.49
C VAL A 5 -11.70 38.94 42.11
N VAL A 6 -11.16 37.75 41.99
CA VAL A 6 -11.22 36.92 40.78
C VAL A 6 -12.51 36.10 40.84
N SER A 7 -13.41 36.40 39.94
CA SER A 7 -14.67 35.70 39.72
C SER A 7 -14.40 34.29 39.12
N SER A 8 -14.85 33.26 39.82
CA SER A 8 -14.81 31.84 39.37
C SER A 8 -16.00 31.50 38.50
N SER A 9 -15.93 31.79 37.20
CA SER A 9 -16.96 31.35 36.22
C SER A 9 -16.42 30.76 34.92
N HIS A 10 -15.17 30.28 34.89
CA HIS A 10 -14.56 29.73 33.69
C HIS A 10 -14.32 28.21 33.69
N ALA A 11 -14.82 27.47 34.70
CA ALA A 11 -14.52 26.07 34.85
C ALA A 11 -15.59 25.11 34.28
N LEU A 12 -16.72 25.58 33.80
CA LEU A 12 -17.81 24.71 33.27
C LEU A 12 -17.94 24.70 31.74
N GLY A 13 -17.22 25.59 31.03
CA GLY A 13 -17.25 25.62 29.54
C GLY A 13 -16.26 24.69 28.86
N VAL A 14 -15.19 24.28 29.54
CA VAL A 14 -14.08 23.53 28.91
C VAL A 14 -14.33 22.01 28.89
N VAL A 15 -15.26 21.50 29.67
CA VAL A 15 -15.57 20.06 29.73
C VAL A 15 -16.59 19.61 28.67
N SER A 16 -17.38 20.53 28.10
CA SER A 16 -18.35 20.22 27.07
C SER A 16 -17.72 20.10 25.66
N ASP A 17 -16.58 20.76 25.41
CA ASP A 17 -15.92 20.75 24.08
C ASP A 17 -14.98 19.56 23.87
N VAL A 18 -14.63 18.83 24.93
CA VAL A 18 -13.79 17.62 24.83
C VAL A 18 -14.60 16.38 24.47
N VAL A 19 -15.92 16.43 24.53
CA VAL A 19 -16.82 15.33 24.09
C VAL A 19 -17.31 15.55 22.67
N ALA A 20 -17.04 16.72 22.06
CA ALA A 20 -17.42 17.02 20.71
C ALA A 20 -16.38 16.49 19.71
N GLN A 21 -16.79 15.49 18.98
CA GLN A 21 -16.23 15.03 17.70
C GLN A 21 -14.83 14.39 17.79
N ARG A 22 -14.78 13.10 18.11
CA ARG A 22 -13.89 12.22 17.36
C ARG A 22 -14.38 12.26 15.92
N GLU A 23 -13.72 13.05 15.08
CA GLU A 23 -13.93 12.93 13.64
C GLU A 23 -13.82 11.46 13.28
N LYS A 24 -14.83 10.98 12.55
CA LYS A 24 -14.93 9.60 12.10
C LYS A 24 -13.67 9.28 11.29
N ASP A 25 -12.83 8.38 11.77
CA ASP A 25 -11.63 7.94 11.05
C ASP A 25 -12.06 6.96 9.95
N LEU A 26 -12.35 7.50 8.77
CA LEU A 26 -12.79 6.71 7.61
C LEU A 26 -11.73 5.69 7.16
N PHE A 27 -10.45 5.94 7.45
CA PHE A 27 -9.39 4.98 7.13
C PHE A 27 -9.46 3.74 8.04
N GLU A 28 -9.66 3.94 9.34
CA GLU A 28 -9.87 2.83 10.28
C GLU A 28 -11.17 2.08 9.95
N GLU A 29 -12.21 2.75 9.51
CA GLU A 29 -13.44 2.09 9.04
C GLU A 29 -13.20 1.24 7.79
N LEU A 30 -12.40 1.73 6.83
CA LEU A 30 -11.98 0.91 5.69
C LEU A 30 -11.22 -0.35 6.16
N VAL A 31 -10.25 -0.20 7.09
CA VAL A 31 -9.50 -1.32 7.64
C VAL A 31 -10.44 -2.35 8.26
N MET A 32 -11.40 -1.90 9.07
CA MET A 32 -12.38 -2.78 9.71
C MET A 32 -13.30 -3.46 8.68
N ALA A 33 -13.81 -2.73 7.69
CA ALA A 33 -14.67 -3.28 6.65
C ALA A 33 -13.96 -4.35 5.79
N LEU A 34 -12.67 -4.13 5.46
CA LEU A 34 -11.86 -5.12 4.76
C LEU A 34 -11.66 -6.40 5.60
N LYS A 35 -11.43 -6.26 6.93
CA LYS A 35 -11.34 -7.41 7.85
C LYS A 35 -12.63 -8.18 7.94
N GLU A 36 -13.76 -7.49 8.04
CA GLU A 36 -15.09 -8.12 8.07
C GLU A 36 -15.41 -8.83 6.76
N GLY A 37 -15.11 -8.19 5.62
CA GLY A 37 -15.31 -8.78 4.30
C GLY A 37 -14.49 -10.04 4.06
N LEU A 38 -13.31 -10.15 4.65
CA LEU A 38 -12.48 -11.36 4.63
C LEU A 38 -12.92 -12.42 5.63
N GLY A 39 -13.71 -12.05 6.62
CA GLY A 39 -14.26 -12.96 7.64
C GLY A 39 -13.25 -13.46 8.68
N PRO A 40 -13.59 -14.52 9.44
CA PRO A 40 -12.77 -15.03 10.55
C PRO A 40 -11.45 -15.64 10.07
N SER A 41 -10.48 -15.79 10.97
CA SER A 41 -9.05 -16.02 10.72
C SER A 41 -8.63 -17.36 10.10
N SER A 42 -9.52 -18.26 9.74
CA SER A 42 -9.19 -19.59 9.23
C SER A 42 -9.73 -19.87 7.82
N GLY A 43 -9.00 -20.67 7.04
CA GLY A 43 -9.52 -21.31 5.85
C GLY A 43 -9.72 -20.42 4.61
N LEU A 44 -8.99 -19.34 4.45
CA LEU A 44 -9.05 -18.55 3.23
C LEU A 44 -8.07 -19.08 2.19
N THR A 45 -8.58 -19.42 1.01
CA THR A 45 -7.82 -19.61 -0.22
C THR A 45 -8.08 -18.44 -1.17
N SER A 46 -7.30 -18.31 -2.26
CA SER A 46 -7.57 -17.26 -3.25
C SER A 46 -8.93 -17.42 -3.93
N GLU A 47 -9.45 -18.63 -4.04
CA GLU A 47 -10.77 -18.92 -4.62
C GLU A 47 -11.94 -18.43 -3.76
N ASP A 48 -11.73 -18.29 -2.44
CA ASP A 48 -12.76 -17.85 -1.48
C ASP A 48 -12.92 -16.32 -1.43
N VAL A 49 -12.09 -15.56 -2.16
CA VAL A 49 -12.04 -14.09 -2.05
C VAL A 49 -13.03 -13.43 -3.00
N ASP A 50 -13.97 -12.67 -2.45
CA ASP A 50 -14.81 -11.75 -3.25
C ASP A 50 -14.03 -10.46 -3.58
N VAL A 51 -13.23 -10.52 -4.64
CA VAL A 51 -12.42 -9.40 -5.12
C VAL A 51 -13.30 -8.20 -5.47
N GLY A 52 -14.49 -8.43 -6.04
CA GLY A 52 -15.42 -7.36 -6.43
C GLY A 52 -15.85 -6.54 -5.22
N TYR A 53 -16.27 -7.21 -4.15
CA TYR A 53 -16.68 -6.56 -2.91
C TYR A 53 -15.54 -5.79 -2.24
N LEU A 54 -14.34 -6.38 -2.17
CA LEU A 54 -13.18 -5.70 -1.59
C LEU A 54 -12.78 -4.46 -2.40
N MET A 55 -12.86 -4.52 -3.73
CA MET A 55 -12.63 -3.36 -4.59
C MET A 55 -13.64 -2.24 -4.35
N GLU A 56 -14.91 -2.57 -4.12
CA GLU A 56 -15.95 -1.58 -3.81
C GLU A 56 -15.67 -0.89 -2.47
N LEU A 57 -15.28 -1.63 -1.43
CA LEU A 57 -14.88 -1.06 -0.15
C LEU A 57 -13.70 -0.07 -0.32
N MET A 58 -12.68 -0.45 -1.07
CA MET A 58 -11.55 0.43 -1.33
C MET A 58 -11.95 1.66 -2.17
N ARG A 59 -12.88 1.53 -3.12
CA ARG A 59 -13.38 2.68 -3.92
C ARG A 59 -14.21 3.64 -3.09
N ALA A 60 -14.99 3.14 -2.15
CA ALA A 60 -15.84 3.96 -1.28
C ALA A 60 -15.05 4.85 -0.32
N TYR A 61 -13.80 4.51 -0.01
CA TYR A 61 -12.94 5.35 0.80
C TYR A 61 -12.43 6.56 0.01
N ASP A 62 -12.74 7.76 0.49
CA ASP A 62 -12.30 9.05 -0.06
C ASP A 62 -11.74 9.99 1.02
N GLY A 63 -11.30 9.41 2.14
CA GLY A 63 -10.75 10.17 3.27
C GLY A 63 -9.44 10.88 2.92
N GLY A 64 -9.25 12.05 3.52
CA GLY A 64 -8.09 12.91 3.29
C GLY A 64 -6.78 12.38 3.91
N ASP A 65 -5.69 13.05 3.56
CA ASP A 65 -4.30 12.69 3.93
C ASP A 65 -4.08 12.48 5.43
N MET A 66 -4.79 13.22 6.27
CA MET A 66 -4.62 13.17 7.72
C MET A 66 -4.90 11.79 8.33
N GLN A 67 -5.77 10.99 7.69
CA GLN A 67 -6.24 9.72 8.26
C GLN A 67 -5.25 8.58 8.02
N TRP A 68 -4.66 8.48 6.82
CA TRP A 68 -3.74 7.41 6.45
C TRP A 68 -2.26 7.79 6.62
N SER A 69 -1.91 9.07 6.71
CA SER A 69 -0.50 9.54 6.77
C SER A 69 0.28 8.97 7.95
N LYS A 70 -0.39 8.65 9.04
CA LYS A 70 0.21 7.96 10.20
C LYS A 70 0.81 6.59 9.89
N TYR A 71 0.46 6.01 8.73
CA TYR A 71 0.99 4.74 8.22
C TYR A 71 1.94 4.90 7.02
N ALA A 72 2.16 6.12 6.52
CA ALA A 72 2.90 6.36 5.29
C ALA A 72 4.29 6.94 5.56
N PHE A 73 5.25 6.07 5.90
CA PHE A 73 6.63 6.46 6.13
C PHE A 73 7.47 6.25 4.87
N GLY A 74 8.08 7.31 4.37
CA GLY A 74 8.99 7.30 3.23
C GLY A 74 10.44 7.44 3.67
N ASP A 75 11.36 6.92 2.84
CA ASP A 75 12.80 7.11 2.98
C ASP A 75 13.39 7.54 1.63
N ALA A 76 13.99 8.72 1.59
CA ALA A 76 14.57 9.29 0.37
C ALA A 76 15.75 8.48 -0.20
N SER A 77 16.40 7.64 0.59
CA SER A 77 17.48 6.74 0.15
C SER A 77 16.97 5.47 -0.54
N ARG A 78 15.68 5.15 -0.41
CA ARG A 78 15.03 3.96 -0.96
C ARG A 78 14.13 4.36 -2.15
N GLY A 79 14.02 3.50 -3.15
CA GLY A 79 13.10 3.70 -4.28
C GLY A 79 11.64 3.67 -3.84
N TYR A 80 11.33 2.81 -2.86
CA TYR A 80 10.03 2.74 -2.18
C TYR A 80 10.17 2.11 -0.79
N THR A 81 9.16 2.33 0.06
CA THR A 81 9.03 1.69 1.37
C THR A 81 7.71 0.94 1.47
N ARG A 82 7.68 -0.11 2.28
CA ARG A 82 6.51 -0.91 2.63
C ARG A 82 6.15 -0.67 4.10
N ASN A 83 4.92 -0.31 4.36
CA ASN A 83 4.44 0.07 5.69
C ASN A 83 3.23 -0.79 6.03
N LEU A 84 3.37 -1.76 6.93
CA LEU A 84 2.28 -2.63 7.34
C LEU A 84 1.23 -1.83 8.11
N VAL A 85 0.00 -1.86 7.64
CA VAL A 85 -1.16 -1.22 8.28
C VAL A 85 -1.90 -2.22 9.16
N ASP A 86 -2.29 -3.37 8.57
CA ASP A 86 -3.07 -4.41 9.26
C ASP A 86 -2.85 -5.79 8.62
N GLU A 87 -3.01 -6.86 9.38
CA GLU A 87 -2.87 -8.25 8.93
C GLU A 87 -4.21 -8.96 8.66
N GLY A 88 -5.32 -8.21 8.68
CA GLY A 88 -6.64 -8.71 8.26
C GLY A 88 -7.05 -10.05 8.87
N ASN A 89 -6.93 -10.21 10.18
CA ASN A 89 -7.19 -11.49 10.88
C ASN A 89 -6.28 -12.65 10.38
N GLY A 90 -5.08 -12.35 9.87
CA GLY A 90 -4.20 -13.33 9.27
C GLY A 90 -4.61 -13.78 7.87
N LYS A 91 -5.59 -13.14 7.24
CA LYS A 91 -6.10 -13.45 5.89
C LYS A 91 -5.59 -12.51 4.81
N SER A 92 -5.01 -11.39 5.20
CA SER A 92 -4.45 -10.41 4.29
C SER A 92 -3.27 -9.69 4.90
N ASN A 93 -2.57 -8.93 4.06
CA ASN A 93 -1.70 -7.86 4.51
C ASN A 93 -2.15 -6.57 3.83
N LEU A 94 -2.58 -5.60 4.62
CA LEU A 94 -2.85 -4.25 4.17
C LEU A 94 -1.58 -3.41 4.35
N VAL A 95 -1.01 -2.92 3.25
CA VAL A 95 0.32 -2.31 3.21
C VAL A 95 0.29 -0.98 2.50
N GLY A 96 0.72 0.09 3.17
CA GLY A 96 0.99 1.38 2.54
C GLY A 96 2.34 1.35 1.82
N HIS A 97 2.37 1.72 0.55
CA HIS A 97 3.61 1.93 -0.19
C HIS A 97 3.84 3.43 -0.39
N VAL A 98 5.04 3.90 -0.06
CA VAL A 98 5.48 5.25 -0.36
C VAL A 98 6.58 5.17 -1.41
N LEU A 99 6.31 5.71 -2.59
CA LEU A 99 7.19 5.64 -3.75
C LEU A 99 7.83 7.00 -4.00
N LYS A 100 9.16 7.02 -4.08
CA LYS A 100 9.92 8.21 -4.42
C LYS A 100 9.68 8.60 -5.88
N SER A 101 9.76 9.90 -6.17
CA SER A 101 9.74 10.43 -7.53
C SER A 101 10.92 9.93 -8.39
N THR A 102 10.64 9.67 -9.67
CA THR A 102 11.69 9.44 -10.70
C THR A 102 12.15 10.72 -11.37
N SER A 103 11.37 11.80 -11.28
CA SER A 103 11.68 13.07 -11.91
C SER A 103 12.80 13.79 -11.15
N GLY A 104 13.96 14.01 -11.81
CA GLY A 104 15.10 14.76 -11.25
C GLY A 104 16.31 13.91 -10.84
N ALA A 105 16.26 12.60 -10.91
CA ALA A 105 17.46 11.77 -10.80
C ALA A 105 18.22 11.84 -12.13
N VAL A 106 19.33 12.61 -12.14
CA VAL A 106 20.36 12.43 -13.17
C VAL A 106 20.68 10.95 -13.22
N GLN A 107 20.59 10.35 -14.42
CA GLN A 107 20.77 8.92 -14.68
C GLN A 107 22.22 8.46 -14.39
N TYR A 108 22.62 8.43 -13.13
CA TYR A 108 23.80 7.74 -12.69
C TYR A 108 23.38 6.51 -11.89
N HIS A 109 23.25 5.35 -12.58
CA HIS A 109 23.13 4.00 -12.01
C HIS A 109 22.18 3.84 -10.80
N SER A 110 21.13 4.65 -10.69
CA SER A 110 20.15 4.53 -9.61
C SER A 110 19.14 3.45 -9.95
N LYS A 111 18.85 2.60 -8.94
CA LYS A 111 17.75 1.64 -8.99
C LYS A 111 16.48 2.34 -9.47
N PRO A 112 15.66 1.70 -10.33
CA PRO A 112 14.41 2.31 -10.78
C PRO A 112 13.57 2.70 -9.56
N SER A 113 13.00 3.90 -9.62
CA SER A 113 12.13 4.43 -8.58
C SER A 113 10.77 3.74 -8.71
N GLY A 114 10.54 2.74 -7.88
CA GLY A 114 9.36 1.89 -7.94
C GLY A 114 9.64 0.47 -7.45
N SER A 115 8.64 -0.39 -7.52
CA SER A 115 8.81 -1.81 -7.23
C SER A 115 9.66 -2.49 -8.32
N PRO A 116 10.34 -3.61 -8.03
CA PRO A 116 10.81 -4.51 -9.09
C PRO A 116 9.62 -5.04 -9.90
N ILE A 117 9.87 -5.69 -11.04
CA ILE A 117 8.88 -6.55 -11.71
C ILE A 117 8.72 -7.77 -10.82
N HIS A 118 7.49 -8.13 -10.42
CA HIS A 118 7.25 -9.21 -9.46
C HIS A 118 5.91 -9.91 -9.66
N ASP A 119 5.83 -11.12 -9.13
CA ASP A 119 4.60 -11.91 -8.97
C ASP A 119 3.94 -11.66 -7.61
N HIS A 120 2.80 -12.29 -7.38
CA HIS A 120 2.03 -12.16 -6.15
C HIS A 120 1.91 -13.47 -5.36
N GLY A 121 2.62 -14.53 -5.76
CA GLY A 121 2.59 -15.82 -5.07
C GLY A 121 1.18 -16.39 -4.96
N ASN A 122 0.41 -16.31 -6.05
CA ASN A 122 -1.00 -16.72 -6.12
C ASN A 122 -1.92 -15.99 -5.12
N ALA A 123 -1.63 -14.72 -4.85
CA ALA A 123 -2.50 -13.84 -4.06
C ALA A 123 -3.14 -12.76 -4.94
N HIS A 124 -4.34 -12.35 -4.58
CA HIS A 124 -4.96 -11.14 -5.12
C HIS A 124 -4.27 -9.91 -4.56
N CYS A 125 -4.06 -8.91 -5.38
CA CYS A 125 -3.54 -7.60 -5.00
C CYS A 125 -4.49 -6.50 -5.46
N LEU A 126 -5.09 -5.79 -4.52
CA LEU A 126 -5.89 -4.61 -4.79
C LEU A 126 -5.07 -3.38 -4.42
N MET A 127 -4.92 -2.44 -5.34
CA MET A 127 -4.15 -1.21 -5.11
C MET A 127 -5.05 0.01 -5.25
N LYS A 128 -5.12 0.84 -4.20
CA LYS A 128 -5.73 2.17 -4.22
C LYS A 128 -4.65 3.24 -4.16
N ILE A 129 -4.78 4.24 -5.03
CA ILE A 129 -3.90 5.41 -4.97
C ILE A 129 -4.45 6.37 -3.92
N LEU A 130 -3.62 6.70 -2.91
CA LEU A 130 -3.96 7.60 -1.82
C LEU A 130 -3.45 9.02 -2.08
N ARG A 131 -2.33 9.15 -2.81
CA ARG A 131 -1.73 10.44 -3.17
C ARG A 131 -0.89 10.32 -4.43
N GLY A 132 -1.00 11.31 -5.30
CA GLY A 132 -0.24 11.41 -6.54
C GLY A 132 -0.73 10.43 -7.61
N ASP A 133 0.11 10.21 -8.62
CA ASP A 133 -0.17 9.31 -9.74
C ASP A 133 0.85 8.18 -9.77
N LEU A 134 0.40 6.95 -10.00
CA LEU A 134 1.26 5.78 -10.14
C LEU A 134 1.03 5.08 -11.48
N THR A 135 2.12 4.72 -12.14
CA THR A 135 2.09 3.96 -13.39
C THR A 135 2.36 2.49 -13.08
N GLU A 136 1.39 1.65 -13.44
CA GLU A 136 1.52 0.19 -13.46
C GLU A 136 1.92 -0.24 -14.87
N THR A 137 3.03 -0.97 -14.97
CA THR A 137 3.45 -1.66 -16.20
C THR A 137 3.30 -3.15 -15.97
N ARG A 138 2.53 -3.85 -16.81
CA ARG A 138 2.31 -5.28 -16.77
C ARG A 138 3.17 -6.00 -17.78
N TYR A 139 3.66 -7.17 -17.40
CA TYR A 139 4.55 -7.99 -18.20
C TYR A 139 4.02 -9.42 -18.31
N ALA A 140 4.29 -10.08 -19.43
CA ALA A 140 4.06 -11.50 -19.56
C ALA A 140 5.03 -12.29 -18.65
N PHE A 141 4.59 -13.45 -18.17
CA PHE A 141 5.54 -14.42 -17.61
C PHE A 141 6.48 -14.87 -18.71
N PRO A 142 7.77 -15.07 -18.42
CA PRO A 142 8.66 -15.75 -19.34
C PRO A 142 8.12 -17.16 -19.70
N GLU A 143 8.21 -17.54 -20.97
CA GLU A 143 7.76 -18.88 -21.43
C GLU A 143 8.72 -19.99 -20.98
N ASP A 144 10.01 -19.66 -20.80
CA ASP A 144 11.06 -20.59 -20.42
C ASP A 144 11.52 -20.38 -18.97
N ASP A 145 11.99 -21.45 -18.32
CA ASP A 145 12.58 -21.40 -16.97
C ASP A 145 13.93 -20.68 -16.94
N GLU A 146 14.66 -20.65 -18.05
CA GLU A 146 15.91 -19.91 -18.24
C GLU A 146 15.80 -18.92 -19.41
N PRO A 147 15.02 -17.83 -19.23
CA PRO A 147 14.80 -16.88 -20.30
C PRO A 147 16.06 -16.10 -20.64
N GLU A 148 16.28 -15.85 -21.93
CA GLU A 148 17.39 -15.08 -22.47
C GLU A 148 16.88 -13.89 -23.27
N GLY A 149 16.22 -12.95 -22.61
CA GLY A 149 15.71 -11.78 -23.33
C GLY A 149 14.92 -10.82 -22.45
N PRO A 150 14.60 -9.66 -23.01
CA PRO A 150 13.85 -8.64 -22.26
C PRO A 150 12.42 -9.09 -21.98
N MET A 151 11.89 -8.65 -20.85
CA MET A 151 10.51 -8.88 -20.46
C MET A 151 9.53 -8.24 -21.47
N THR A 152 8.50 -8.98 -21.85
CA THR A 152 7.46 -8.51 -22.78
C THR A 152 6.42 -7.67 -22.01
N VAL A 153 6.28 -6.39 -22.37
CA VAL A 153 5.25 -5.51 -21.82
C VAL A 153 3.89 -5.85 -22.42
N ILE A 154 2.90 -6.13 -21.59
CA ILE A 154 1.51 -6.37 -21.98
C ILE A 154 0.72 -5.06 -22.05
N SER A 155 0.88 -4.22 -21.01
CA SER A 155 0.17 -2.96 -20.91
C SER A 155 0.87 -2.00 -19.96
N GLU A 156 0.59 -0.71 -20.15
CA GLU A 156 1.00 0.34 -19.23
C GLU A 156 -0.18 1.28 -18.98
N LYS A 157 -0.45 1.56 -17.71
CA LYS A 157 -1.54 2.45 -17.32
C LYS A 157 -1.19 3.27 -16.09
N THR A 158 -1.49 4.57 -16.13
CA THR A 158 -1.36 5.46 -14.99
C THR A 158 -2.69 5.55 -14.26
N TYR A 159 -2.65 5.34 -12.95
CA TYR A 159 -3.76 5.49 -12.03
C TYR A 159 -3.55 6.73 -11.20
N ARG A 160 -4.61 7.52 -11.07
CA ARG A 160 -4.64 8.77 -10.31
C ARG A 160 -5.16 8.53 -8.90
N GLU A 161 -5.01 9.54 -8.07
CA GLU A 161 -5.57 9.56 -6.72
C GLU A 161 -7.03 9.09 -6.70
N ASN A 162 -7.39 8.33 -5.68
CA ASN A 162 -8.66 7.64 -5.47
C ASN A 162 -9.01 6.51 -6.44
N GLN A 163 -8.23 6.27 -7.50
CA GLN A 163 -8.45 5.11 -8.36
C GLN A 163 -7.98 3.81 -7.68
N VAL A 164 -8.72 2.73 -8.01
CA VAL A 164 -8.43 1.36 -7.54
C VAL A 164 -8.16 0.47 -8.75
N THR A 165 -7.13 -0.35 -8.65
CA THR A 165 -6.79 -1.40 -9.64
C THR A 165 -6.63 -2.74 -8.96
N TYR A 166 -6.66 -3.79 -9.77
CA TYR A 166 -6.51 -5.17 -9.37
C TYR A 166 -5.40 -5.84 -10.16
N MET A 167 -4.63 -6.67 -9.46
CA MET A 167 -3.58 -7.51 -10.03
C MET A 167 -3.60 -8.89 -9.38
N ALA A 168 -3.29 -9.93 -10.18
CA ALA A 168 -3.06 -11.29 -9.73
C ALA A 168 -2.19 -12.00 -10.78
N ASP A 169 -1.63 -13.16 -10.43
CA ASP A 169 -0.65 -13.84 -11.28
C ASP A 169 -1.25 -14.27 -12.64
N GLU A 170 -2.55 -14.55 -12.73
CA GLU A 170 -3.23 -14.81 -14.01
C GLU A 170 -3.24 -13.63 -14.98
N LEU A 171 -3.00 -12.40 -14.47
CA LEU A 171 -2.89 -11.19 -15.29
C LEU A 171 -1.44 -10.86 -15.67
N GLY A 172 -0.48 -11.69 -15.25
CA GLY A 172 0.94 -11.55 -15.50
C GLY A 172 1.72 -10.99 -14.31
N LEU A 173 2.86 -10.39 -14.59
CA LEU A 173 3.73 -9.71 -13.63
C LEU A 173 3.50 -8.21 -13.70
N HIS A 174 3.88 -7.48 -12.65
CA HIS A 174 3.84 -6.02 -12.75
C HIS A 174 4.99 -5.29 -12.04
N ARG A 175 5.14 -4.04 -12.43
CA ARG A 175 5.93 -3.01 -11.75
C ARG A 175 5.03 -1.81 -11.51
N VAL A 176 5.14 -1.19 -10.33
CA VAL A 176 4.52 0.08 -10.01
C VAL A 176 5.59 1.14 -9.86
N SER A 177 5.47 2.26 -10.56
CA SER A 177 6.45 3.34 -10.58
C SER A 177 5.78 4.70 -10.38
N ASN A 178 6.49 5.60 -9.71
CA ASN A 178 6.10 7.00 -9.57
C ASN A 178 6.87 7.84 -10.58
N ARG A 179 6.18 8.38 -11.57
CA ARG A 179 6.74 9.27 -12.60
C ARG A 179 6.51 10.76 -12.31
N GLY A 180 5.83 11.06 -11.22
CA GLY A 180 5.58 12.43 -10.77
C GLY A 180 6.81 13.10 -10.16
N SER A 181 6.65 14.34 -9.69
CA SER A 181 7.72 15.15 -9.11
C SER A 181 7.84 15.05 -7.59
N ASP A 182 6.86 14.46 -6.91
CA ASP A 182 6.79 14.31 -5.46
C ASP A 182 6.58 12.83 -5.11
N PHE A 183 6.60 12.48 -3.83
CA PHE A 183 6.23 11.15 -3.35
C PHE A 183 4.77 10.82 -3.73
N ALA A 184 4.56 9.59 -4.14
CA ALA A 184 3.22 9.02 -4.30
C ALA A 184 2.98 7.95 -3.22
N VAL A 185 1.72 7.80 -2.84
CA VAL A 185 1.31 6.85 -1.80
C VAL A 185 0.18 5.98 -2.33
N SER A 186 0.32 4.66 -2.11
CA SER A 186 -0.74 3.70 -2.43
C SER A 186 -0.98 2.75 -1.25
N LEU A 187 -2.19 2.24 -1.17
CA LEU A 187 -2.62 1.21 -0.23
C LEU A 187 -2.84 -0.09 -0.99
N HIS A 188 -2.18 -1.15 -0.57
CA HIS A 188 -2.26 -2.46 -1.19
C HIS A 188 -2.87 -3.47 -0.22
N LEU A 189 -3.89 -4.18 -0.67
CA LEU A 189 -4.44 -5.34 0.03
C LEU A 189 -3.97 -6.60 -0.69
N TYR A 190 -3.17 -7.40 -0.02
CA TYR A 190 -2.74 -8.73 -0.50
C TYR A 190 -3.54 -9.81 0.24
N THR A 191 -4.27 -10.64 -0.47
CA THR A 191 -5.07 -11.71 0.11
C THR A 191 -5.15 -12.94 -0.80
N PRO A 192 -4.87 -14.14 -0.31
CA PRO A 192 -4.25 -14.47 0.99
C PRO A 192 -2.89 -13.81 1.18
N PRO A 193 -2.32 -13.77 2.41
CA PRO A 193 -1.04 -13.12 2.70
C PRO A 193 0.17 -13.96 2.26
N ASN A 194 0.13 -14.56 1.07
CA ASN A 194 1.14 -15.50 0.57
C ASN A 194 2.51 -14.84 0.43
N VAL A 195 2.54 -13.62 -0.14
CA VAL A 195 3.79 -12.85 -0.32
C VAL A 195 4.49 -12.58 1.01
N ALA A 196 3.74 -12.30 2.08
CA ALA A 196 4.33 -12.07 3.38
C ALA A 196 4.88 -13.35 4.02
N ARG A 197 4.27 -14.50 3.74
CA ARG A 197 4.63 -15.81 4.33
C ARG A 197 5.68 -16.56 3.55
N GLN A 198 5.58 -16.53 2.23
CA GLN A 198 6.38 -17.37 1.32
C GLN A 198 7.33 -16.55 0.45
N GLY A 199 7.13 -15.23 0.40
CA GLY A 199 7.85 -14.35 -0.50
C GLY A 199 7.20 -14.25 -1.89
N CYS A 200 7.95 -13.68 -2.80
CA CYS A 200 7.58 -13.53 -4.21
C CYS A 200 8.82 -13.67 -5.08
N HIS A 201 8.64 -13.79 -6.38
CA HIS A 201 9.74 -13.70 -7.33
C HIS A 201 9.82 -12.29 -7.89
N ILE A 202 11.05 -11.83 -8.06
CA ILE A 202 11.36 -10.62 -8.81
C ILE A 202 12.04 -11.01 -10.11
N PHE A 203 11.80 -10.23 -11.17
CA PHE A 203 12.26 -10.51 -12.51
C PHE A 203 13.16 -9.39 -13.03
N ASP A 204 14.28 -9.78 -13.63
CA ASP A 204 15.17 -8.83 -14.31
C ASP A 204 14.56 -8.41 -15.64
N GLU A 205 14.40 -7.11 -15.87
CA GLU A 205 13.72 -6.56 -17.05
C GLU A 205 14.41 -6.90 -18.37
N LYS A 206 15.76 -7.05 -18.35
CA LYS A 206 16.55 -7.24 -19.56
C LYS A 206 16.71 -8.72 -19.93
N THR A 207 16.68 -9.59 -18.94
CA THR A 207 16.96 -11.01 -19.14
C THR A 207 15.78 -11.93 -18.84
N GLY A 208 14.72 -11.42 -18.19
CA GLY A 208 13.59 -12.22 -17.73
C GLY A 208 13.91 -13.15 -16.55
N ARG A 209 15.16 -13.22 -16.11
CA ARG A 209 15.58 -14.14 -15.03
C ARG A 209 14.88 -13.80 -13.73
N ARG A 210 14.36 -14.82 -13.08
CA ARG A 210 13.68 -14.70 -11.78
C ARG A 210 14.63 -14.92 -10.60
N SER A 211 14.36 -14.21 -9.50
CA SER A 211 15.02 -14.40 -8.22
C SER A 211 13.98 -14.42 -7.11
N HIS A 212 14.05 -15.37 -6.19
CA HIS A 212 13.14 -15.46 -5.07
C HIS A 212 13.54 -14.49 -3.95
N VAL A 213 12.55 -13.70 -3.48
CA VAL A 213 12.69 -12.82 -2.31
C VAL A 213 11.86 -13.42 -1.17
N PRO A 214 12.49 -13.93 -0.11
CA PRO A 214 11.79 -14.58 0.99
C PRO A 214 11.08 -13.54 1.88
N GLY A 215 9.75 -13.60 1.94
CA GLY A 215 8.93 -12.77 2.82
C GLY A 215 8.93 -11.27 2.50
N CYS A 216 8.18 -10.52 3.29
CA CYS A 216 8.11 -9.06 3.21
C CYS A 216 8.94 -8.42 4.31
N MET A 217 9.89 -7.57 3.93
CA MET A 217 10.51 -6.65 4.88
C MET A 217 9.71 -5.34 4.91
N TYR A 218 9.18 -5.02 6.07
CA TYR A 218 8.47 -3.76 6.29
C TYR A 218 9.41 -2.68 6.83
N PHE A 219 9.25 -1.46 6.35
CA PHE A 219 9.94 -0.28 6.86
C PHE A 219 9.29 0.22 8.15
N SER A 220 7.96 0.10 8.21
CA SER A 220 7.18 0.39 9.41
C SER A 220 6.05 -0.63 9.56
N ALA A 221 5.56 -0.78 10.79
CA ALA A 221 4.38 -1.58 11.09
C ALA A 221 3.50 -0.84 12.10
N TYR A 222 2.19 -0.86 11.87
CA TYR A 222 1.18 -0.26 12.75
C TYR A 222 1.50 1.19 13.14
N GLY A 223 1.96 1.99 12.17
CA GLY A 223 2.32 3.39 12.38
C GLY A 223 3.63 3.62 13.15
N ARG A 224 4.54 2.64 13.20
CA ARG A 224 5.85 2.75 13.86
C ARG A 224 6.95 2.26 12.95
N VAL A 225 7.98 3.09 12.73
CA VAL A 225 9.19 2.69 11.99
C VAL A 225 9.89 1.56 12.75
N LEU A 226 10.21 0.49 12.03
CA LEU A 226 10.96 -0.64 12.59
C LEU A 226 12.44 -0.25 12.62
N LYS A 227 13.11 -0.54 13.74
CA LYS A 227 14.58 -0.37 13.84
C LYS A 227 15.23 -1.50 13.03
N GLU A 228 16.20 -1.13 12.21
CA GLU A 228 17.12 -2.07 11.58
C GLU A 228 17.99 -2.76 12.60
#